data_e9e4fb5227ec7b395b60b8d5338de57a
#
_entry.id   e9e4fb5227ec7b395b60b8d5338de57a
#
_cell.length_a   1.000
_cell.length_b   1.000
_cell.length_c   1.000
_cell.angle_alpha   90.00
_cell.angle_beta   90.00
_cell.angle_gamma   90.00
#
_symmetry.space_group_name_H-M   'P 1'
#
loop_
_entity.id
_entity.type
_entity.pdbx_description
1 polymer ?
#
loop_
_entity_poly.entity_id
_entity_poly.type
_entity_poly.pdbx_seq_one_letter_code
_entity_poly.pdbx_strand_id
1 'polypeptide(L)'
;FSNHTYDYIVCADVLEHLRKPERILDACRQLLSPTGQLLISVPNAGYCGLVAELMQGEFLYREEGLLDTTHLRFFTRRSLQRFLREHGWGIEALDTIQRELPESEFKARFDHLPPAVARYMLGTPDALVYQFIGVARPGLEACANP
;
A
#
# COMPACT_ATOMS: atom_id res chain seq x y z
N PHE A 1 -4.79 -25.01 17.29
CA PHE A 1 -5.60 -23.79 17.19
C PHE A 1 -7.05 -24.19 17.23
N SER A 2 -7.84 -23.59 18.14
CA SER A 2 -9.28 -23.86 18.32
C SER A 2 -10.05 -23.46 17.04
N ASN A 3 -11.18 -24.14 16.78
CA ASN A 3 -12.10 -23.88 15.65
C ASN A 3 -12.77 -22.48 15.69
N HIS A 4 -12.05 -21.44 16.08
CA HIS A 4 -12.56 -20.08 16.08
C HIS A 4 -12.29 -19.43 14.75
N THR A 5 -13.34 -18.91 14.14
CA THR A 5 -13.28 -18.04 12.98
C THR A 5 -13.52 -16.60 13.42
N TYR A 6 -12.98 -15.66 12.64
CA TYR A 6 -13.08 -14.22 12.92
C TYR A 6 -13.87 -13.53 11.81
N ASP A 7 -14.72 -12.59 12.18
CA ASP A 7 -15.42 -11.76 11.21
C ASP A 7 -14.52 -10.67 10.63
N TYR A 8 -13.51 -10.27 11.38
CA TYR A 8 -12.52 -9.28 10.95
C TYR A 8 -11.12 -9.72 11.35
N ILE A 9 -10.19 -9.61 10.40
CA ILE A 9 -8.75 -9.70 10.65
C ILE A 9 -8.12 -8.40 10.18
N VAL A 10 -7.23 -7.83 10.98
CA VAL A 10 -6.55 -6.57 10.68
C VAL A 10 -5.07 -6.82 10.46
N CYS A 11 -4.57 -6.43 9.31
CA CYS A 11 -3.16 -6.40 8.94
C CYS A 11 -2.78 -4.96 8.60
N ALA A 12 -2.69 -4.12 9.63
CA ALA A 12 -2.30 -2.72 9.51
C ALA A 12 -0.77 -2.61 9.53
N ASP A 13 -0.18 -2.13 8.43
CA ASP A 13 1.26 -1.99 8.26
C ASP A 13 2.02 -3.29 8.58
N VAL A 14 1.58 -4.39 7.96
CA VAL A 14 2.13 -5.73 8.16
C VAL A 14 2.76 -6.27 6.87
N LEU A 15 2.09 -6.14 5.73
CA LEU A 15 2.47 -6.83 4.50
C LEU A 15 3.83 -6.36 3.98
N GLU A 16 4.18 -5.10 4.16
CA GLU A 16 5.44 -4.50 3.75
C GLU A 16 6.64 -5.03 4.51
N HIS A 17 6.45 -5.50 5.74
CA HIS A 17 7.52 -6.05 6.58
C HIS A 17 7.80 -7.53 6.31
N LEU A 18 6.96 -8.21 5.54
CA LEU A 18 7.05 -9.65 5.38
C LEU A 18 7.86 -10.05 4.16
N ARG A 19 8.73 -11.05 4.33
CA ARG A 19 9.42 -11.68 3.19
C ARG A 19 8.45 -12.44 2.29
N LYS A 20 7.41 -13.03 2.85
CA LYS A 20 6.39 -13.85 2.17
C LYS A 20 4.98 -13.42 2.62
N PRO A 21 4.52 -12.24 2.20
CA PRO A 21 3.22 -11.70 2.62
C PRO A 21 2.04 -12.58 2.15
N GLU A 22 2.21 -13.36 1.08
CA GLU A 22 1.22 -14.33 0.61
C GLU A 22 0.85 -15.37 1.69
N ARG A 23 1.79 -15.75 2.55
CA ARG A 23 1.54 -16.73 3.61
C ARG A 23 0.60 -16.19 4.70
N ILE A 24 0.68 -14.90 5.00
CA ILE A 24 -0.25 -14.29 5.95
C ILE A 24 -1.66 -14.23 5.34
N LEU A 25 -1.77 -13.94 4.05
CA LEU A 25 -3.05 -13.96 3.33
C LEU A 25 -3.69 -15.35 3.38
N ASP A 26 -2.91 -16.41 3.20
CA ASP A 26 -3.39 -17.79 3.30
C ASP A 26 -3.85 -18.14 4.72
N ALA A 27 -3.10 -17.71 5.74
CA ALA A 27 -3.48 -17.90 7.13
C ALA A 27 -4.77 -17.14 7.48
N CYS A 28 -4.89 -15.88 7.03
CA CYS A 28 -6.10 -15.08 7.22
C CYS A 28 -7.32 -15.75 6.59
N ARG A 29 -7.18 -16.33 5.39
CA ARG A 29 -8.28 -17.04 4.71
C ARG A 29 -8.79 -18.23 5.53
N GLN A 30 -7.90 -18.94 6.20
CA GLN A 30 -8.27 -20.10 7.03
C GLN A 30 -8.94 -19.70 8.36
N LEU A 31 -8.69 -18.49 8.82
CA LEU A 31 -9.19 -17.97 10.09
C LEU A 31 -10.45 -17.11 9.95
N LEU A 32 -10.77 -16.64 8.76
CA LEU A 32 -11.96 -15.84 8.53
C LEU A 32 -13.23 -16.69 8.53
N SER A 33 -14.32 -16.14 9.08
CA SER A 33 -15.66 -16.66 8.89
C SER A 33 -16.06 -16.58 7.39
N PRO A 34 -17.09 -17.30 6.93
CA PRO A 34 -17.52 -17.28 5.53
C PRO A 34 -17.86 -15.87 4.99
N THR A 35 -18.24 -14.96 5.87
CA THR A 35 -18.56 -13.56 5.55
C THR A 35 -17.50 -12.58 6.05
N GLY A 36 -16.40 -13.10 6.59
CA GLY A 36 -15.35 -12.31 7.21
C GLY A 36 -14.56 -11.44 6.23
N GLN A 37 -13.96 -10.39 6.75
CA GLN A 37 -13.21 -9.40 6.01
C GLN A 37 -11.79 -9.25 6.53
N LEU A 38 -10.86 -9.04 5.61
CA LEU A 38 -9.49 -8.64 5.90
C LEU A 38 -9.37 -7.13 5.72
N LEU A 39 -8.97 -6.44 6.76
CA LEU A 39 -8.62 -5.02 6.73
C LEU A 39 -7.09 -4.92 6.62
N ILE A 40 -6.62 -4.16 5.64
CA ILE A 40 -5.20 -3.97 5.40
C ILE A 40 -4.86 -2.48 5.36
N SER A 41 -3.66 -2.13 5.78
CA SER A 41 -3.03 -0.89 5.36
C SER A 41 -1.62 -1.16 4.88
N VAL A 42 -1.17 -0.38 3.89
CA VAL A 42 0.20 -0.42 3.38
C VAL A 42 0.62 0.97 2.90
N PRO A 43 1.91 1.33 3.04
CA PRO A 43 2.47 2.56 2.49
C PRO A 43 2.42 2.58 0.96
N ASN A 44 2.27 3.79 0.38
CA ASN A 44 2.28 3.99 -1.07
C ASN A 44 3.66 4.38 -1.59
N ALA A 45 4.35 3.45 -2.23
CA ALA A 45 5.62 3.72 -2.91
C ALA A 45 5.50 4.65 -4.14
N GLY A 46 4.28 4.97 -4.57
CA GLY A 46 4.00 5.97 -5.61
C GLY A 46 3.82 7.40 -5.07
N TYR A 47 4.02 7.62 -3.77
CA TYR A 47 3.95 8.94 -3.16
C TYR A 47 4.92 9.92 -3.82
N CYS A 48 4.47 11.10 -4.16
CA CYS A 48 5.26 12.06 -4.95
C CYS A 48 6.58 12.47 -4.29
N GLY A 49 6.65 12.49 -2.95
CA GLY A 49 7.88 12.77 -2.22
C GLY A 49 8.96 11.72 -2.46
N LEU A 50 8.60 10.43 -2.42
CA LEU A 50 9.52 9.35 -2.75
C LEU A 50 9.93 9.37 -4.22
N VAL A 51 8.98 9.61 -5.12
CA VAL A 51 9.27 9.71 -6.56
C VAL A 51 10.24 10.85 -6.85
N ALA A 52 10.06 12.03 -6.21
CA ALA A 52 10.98 13.16 -6.34
C ALA A 52 12.38 12.85 -5.82
N GLU A 53 12.49 12.13 -4.70
CA GLU A 53 13.79 11.69 -4.15
C GLU A 53 14.49 10.72 -5.10
N LEU A 54 13.76 9.77 -5.66
CA LEU A 54 14.29 8.84 -6.69
C LEU A 54 14.78 9.57 -7.96
N MET A 55 14.09 10.61 -8.39
CA MET A 55 14.51 11.43 -9.54
C MET A 55 15.80 12.21 -9.28
N GLN A 56 16.15 12.42 -8.02
CA GLN A 56 17.42 13.03 -7.61
C GLN A 56 18.54 11.98 -7.44
N GLY A 57 18.25 10.70 -7.70
CA GLY A 57 19.19 9.61 -7.55
C GLY A 57 19.32 9.09 -6.11
N GLU A 58 18.41 9.48 -5.23
CA GLU A 58 18.43 9.11 -3.82
C GLU A 58 17.38 8.03 -3.50
N PHE A 59 17.71 7.12 -2.59
CA PHE A 59 16.81 6.13 -2.00
C PHE A 59 17.25 5.90 -0.55
N LEU A 60 16.84 6.80 0.33
CA LEU A 60 17.37 6.87 1.69
C LEU A 60 16.46 6.12 2.66
N TYR A 61 16.92 4.99 3.16
CA TYR A 61 16.26 4.31 4.26
C TYR A 61 16.27 5.19 5.54
N ARG A 62 15.17 5.12 6.28
CA ARG A 62 14.91 5.91 7.48
C ARG A 62 14.48 5.00 8.64
N GLU A 63 14.43 5.53 9.84
CA GLU A 63 13.94 4.80 11.02
C GLU A 63 12.41 4.63 10.99
N GLU A 64 11.71 5.47 10.22
CA GLU A 64 10.25 5.45 10.08
C GLU A 64 9.81 5.98 8.71
N GLY A 65 8.53 5.79 8.37
CA GLY A 65 7.94 6.31 7.14
C GLY A 65 7.95 5.32 5.98
N LEU A 66 7.79 5.83 4.75
CA LEU A 66 7.66 4.97 3.56
C LEU A 66 8.91 4.12 3.29
N LEU A 67 10.10 4.65 3.59
CA LEU A 67 11.37 3.95 3.45
C LEU A 67 11.92 3.49 4.80
N ASP A 68 11.05 3.02 5.71
CA ASP A 68 11.47 2.38 6.94
C ASP A 68 12.45 1.23 6.64
N THR A 69 13.53 1.13 7.41
CA THR A 69 14.57 0.11 7.25
C THR A 69 14.05 -1.33 7.33
N THR A 70 12.89 -1.53 7.93
CA THR A 70 12.24 -2.84 8.09
C THR A 70 11.28 -3.17 6.94
N HIS A 71 11.01 -2.23 6.03
CA HIS A 71 10.17 -2.47 4.86
C HIS A 71 10.91 -3.32 3.82
N LEU A 72 10.34 -4.48 3.52
CA LEU A 72 10.86 -5.44 2.54
C LEU A 72 10.07 -5.41 1.23
N ARG A 73 8.86 -4.85 1.24
CA ARG A 73 7.94 -4.79 0.11
C ARG A 73 7.42 -3.37 -0.05
N PHE A 74 7.25 -2.97 -1.30
CA PHE A 74 6.79 -1.64 -1.67
C PHE A 74 5.59 -1.77 -2.60
N PHE A 75 4.48 -1.14 -2.22
CA PHE A 75 3.23 -1.22 -2.96
C PHE A 75 2.85 0.13 -3.55
N THR A 76 2.39 0.11 -4.78
CA THR A 76 1.55 1.14 -5.37
C THR A 76 0.11 0.62 -5.41
N ARG A 77 -0.88 1.46 -5.71
CA ARG A 77 -2.28 1.01 -5.87
C ARG A 77 -2.37 -0.21 -6.80
N ARG A 78 -1.78 -0.13 -7.98
CA ARG A 78 -1.86 -1.20 -8.98
C ARG A 78 -1.16 -2.47 -8.54
N SER A 79 0.01 -2.36 -7.92
CA SER A 79 0.74 -3.55 -7.45
C SER A 79 0.07 -4.21 -6.27
N LEU A 80 -0.52 -3.44 -5.34
CA LEU A 80 -1.31 -3.97 -4.24
C LEU A 80 -2.54 -4.73 -4.75
N GLN A 81 -3.32 -4.10 -5.64
CA GLN A 81 -4.50 -4.72 -6.22
C GLN A 81 -4.16 -6.01 -6.99
N ARG A 82 -3.08 -6.00 -7.76
CA ARG A 82 -2.60 -7.18 -8.46
C ARG A 82 -2.17 -8.27 -7.48
N PHE A 83 -1.36 -7.93 -6.48
CA PHE A 83 -0.89 -8.87 -5.47
C PHE A 83 -2.05 -9.56 -4.75
N LEU A 84 -3.05 -8.82 -4.28
CA LEU A 84 -4.22 -9.39 -3.62
C LEU A 84 -5.01 -10.32 -4.55
N ARG A 85 -5.23 -9.91 -5.80
CA ARG A 85 -5.95 -10.69 -6.80
C ARG A 85 -5.22 -12.01 -7.13
N GLU A 86 -3.91 -11.96 -7.35
CA GLU A 86 -3.10 -13.13 -7.65
C GLU A 86 -3.12 -14.16 -6.52
N HIS A 87 -3.40 -13.71 -5.29
CA HIS A 87 -3.54 -14.57 -4.13
C HIS A 87 -5.01 -14.84 -3.74
N GLY A 88 -5.95 -14.64 -4.68
CA GLY A 88 -7.36 -14.99 -4.51
C GLY A 88 -8.13 -14.10 -3.54
N TRP A 89 -7.76 -12.81 -3.46
CA TRP A 89 -8.47 -11.80 -2.68
C TRP A 89 -9.07 -10.74 -3.58
N GLY A 90 -10.35 -10.45 -3.38
CA GLY A 90 -11.04 -9.32 -4.00
C GLY A 90 -11.06 -8.12 -3.06
N ILE A 91 -10.78 -6.94 -3.60
CA ILE A 91 -10.89 -5.69 -2.84
C ILE A 91 -12.32 -5.18 -2.95
N GLU A 92 -13.00 -5.02 -1.81
CA GLU A 92 -14.33 -4.43 -1.72
C GLU A 92 -14.29 -2.91 -1.63
N ALA A 93 -13.31 -2.38 -0.88
CA ALA A 93 -13.10 -0.96 -0.73
C ALA A 93 -11.59 -0.66 -0.62
N LEU A 94 -11.18 0.45 -1.17
CA LEU A 94 -9.81 0.95 -1.06
C LEU A 94 -9.85 2.46 -0.84
N ASP A 95 -9.61 2.85 0.39
CA ASP A 95 -9.51 4.23 0.84
C ASP A 95 -8.05 4.67 0.95
N THR A 96 -7.81 5.95 1.21
CA THR A 96 -6.48 6.54 1.17
C THR A 96 -6.26 7.52 2.32
N ILE A 97 -5.04 7.52 2.87
CA ILE A 97 -4.55 8.60 3.71
C ILE A 97 -3.65 9.47 2.85
N GLN A 98 -3.99 10.74 2.73
CA GLN A 98 -3.17 11.73 2.05
C GLN A 98 -2.23 12.42 3.05
N ARG A 99 -1.07 12.83 2.55
CA ARG A 99 -0.11 13.63 3.32
C ARG A 99 0.51 14.67 2.39
N GLU A 100 0.50 15.92 2.83
CA GLU A 100 1.19 16.99 2.13
C GLU A 100 2.71 16.82 2.25
N LEU A 101 3.46 17.25 1.23
CA LEU A 101 4.92 17.12 1.22
C LEU A 101 5.63 17.71 2.44
N PRO A 102 5.26 18.92 2.92
CA PRO A 102 5.89 19.50 4.11
C PRO A 102 5.68 18.68 5.39
N GLU A 103 4.62 17.86 5.42
CA GLU A 103 4.25 17.01 6.55
C GLU A 103 4.90 15.64 6.50
N SER A 104 5.55 15.32 5.39
CA SER A 104 6.21 14.03 5.17
C SER A 104 7.70 14.09 5.49
N GLU A 105 8.29 12.93 5.65
CA GLU A 105 9.73 12.75 5.87
C GLU A 105 10.57 13.13 4.65
N PHE A 106 9.97 13.21 3.47
CA PHE A 106 10.72 13.49 2.25
C PHE A 106 11.14 14.95 2.14
N LYS A 107 10.35 15.88 2.67
CA LYS A 107 10.62 17.33 2.57
C LYS A 107 11.16 17.72 1.19
N ALA A 108 10.75 16.96 0.16
CA ALA A 108 11.29 17.06 -1.17
C ALA A 108 11.03 18.45 -1.71
N ARG A 109 12.08 19.11 -2.13
CA ARG A 109 11.99 20.39 -2.80
C ARG A 109 11.73 20.11 -4.27
N PHE A 110 10.54 20.42 -4.72
CA PHE A 110 10.24 20.43 -6.16
C PHE A 110 10.97 21.58 -6.89
N ASP A 111 11.62 22.46 -6.15
CA ASP A 111 12.35 23.63 -6.70
C ASP A 111 13.44 23.25 -7.69
N HIS A 112 13.98 22.03 -7.60
CA HIS A 112 15.00 21.52 -8.51
C HIS A 112 14.42 20.83 -9.75
N LEU A 113 13.11 20.60 -9.79
CA LEU A 113 12.46 19.97 -10.92
C LEU A 113 11.96 21.04 -11.91
N PRO A 114 12.08 20.78 -13.21
CA PRO A 114 11.41 21.61 -14.20
C PRO A 114 9.91 21.73 -13.85
N PRO A 115 9.30 22.93 -13.95
CA PRO A 115 7.91 23.14 -13.53
C PRO A 115 6.89 22.20 -14.22
N ALA A 116 7.18 21.81 -15.47
CA ALA A 116 6.35 20.84 -16.20
C ALA A 116 6.39 19.44 -15.55
N VAL A 117 7.56 19.01 -15.08
CA VAL A 117 7.74 17.70 -14.40
C VAL A 117 7.06 17.72 -13.05
N ALA A 118 7.28 18.76 -12.24
CA ALA A 118 6.62 18.92 -10.95
C ALA A 118 5.09 18.90 -11.09
N ARG A 119 4.56 19.63 -12.08
CA ARG A 119 3.12 19.67 -12.36
C ARG A 119 2.58 18.31 -12.79
N TYR A 120 3.31 17.60 -13.65
CA TYR A 120 2.92 16.25 -14.07
C TYR A 120 2.88 15.29 -12.88
N MET A 121 3.91 15.27 -12.04
CA MET A 121 3.98 14.41 -10.86
C MET A 121 2.83 14.66 -9.89
N LEU A 122 2.57 15.92 -9.55
CA LEU A 122 1.48 16.31 -8.65
C LEU A 122 0.09 16.06 -9.25
N GLY A 123 -0.02 16.02 -10.57
CA GLY A 123 -1.25 15.71 -11.29
C GLY A 123 -1.50 14.21 -11.50
N THR A 124 -0.55 13.34 -11.10
CA THR A 124 -0.79 11.90 -11.23
C THR A 124 -1.77 11.40 -10.16
N PRO A 125 -2.60 10.41 -10.47
CA PRO A 125 -3.41 9.75 -9.45
C PRO A 125 -2.53 9.25 -8.29
N ASP A 126 -3.03 9.41 -7.08
CA ASP A 126 -2.35 9.00 -5.85
C ASP A 126 -1.04 9.75 -5.51
N ALA A 127 -0.75 10.88 -6.18
CA ALA A 127 0.48 11.65 -5.92
C ALA A 127 0.69 12.01 -4.44
N LEU A 128 -0.37 12.42 -3.76
CA LEU A 128 -0.37 12.79 -2.33
C LEU A 128 -0.89 11.67 -1.41
N VAL A 129 -1.24 10.52 -1.99
CA VAL A 129 -1.64 9.37 -1.18
C VAL A 129 -0.40 8.77 -0.54
N TYR A 130 -0.37 8.82 0.78
CA TYR A 130 0.74 8.31 1.59
C TYR A 130 0.55 6.83 1.93
N GLN A 131 -0.69 6.43 2.18
CA GLN A 131 -1.05 5.09 2.61
C GLN A 131 -2.39 4.65 2.00
N PHE A 132 -2.50 3.38 1.65
CA PHE A 132 -3.76 2.74 1.27
C PHE A 132 -4.36 2.02 2.46
N ILE A 133 -5.67 2.10 2.60
CA ILE A 133 -6.47 1.32 3.56
C ILE A 133 -7.48 0.52 2.76
N GLY A 134 -7.44 -0.80 2.88
CA GLY A 134 -8.26 -1.68 2.08
C GLY A 134 -9.12 -2.62 2.92
N VAL A 135 -10.29 -2.96 2.38
CA VAL A 135 -11.13 -4.06 2.82
C VAL A 135 -11.14 -5.10 1.72
N ALA A 136 -10.80 -6.34 2.05
CA ALA A 136 -10.72 -7.42 1.09
C ALA A 136 -11.43 -8.69 1.61
N ARG A 137 -11.91 -9.51 0.68
CA ARG A 137 -12.50 -10.84 0.97
C ARG A 137 -11.86 -11.93 0.14
N PRO A 138 -11.82 -13.16 0.65
CA PRO A 138 -11.44 -14.32 -0.14
C PRO A 138 -12.46 -14.57 -1.27
N GLY A 139 -11.97 -14.97 -2.45
CA GLY A 139 -12.82 -15.54 -3.52
C GLY A 139 -13.68 -14.57 -4.32
N LEU A 140 -13.60 -13.28 -4.12
CA LEU A 140 -14.15 -12.31 -5.07
C LEU A 140 -13.26 -12.32 -6.32
N GLU A 141 -13.72 -12.97 -7.39
CA GLU A 141 -13.14 -12.75 -8.71
C GLU A 141 -13.17 -11.26 -8.98
N ALA A 142 -12.00 -10.72 -9.32
CA ALA A 142 -11.88 -9.32 -9.63
C ALA A 142 -12.92 -8.94 -10.66
N CYS A 143 -13.81 -8.02 -10.35
CA CYS A 143 -14.53 -7.29 -11.39
C CYS A 143 -13.46 -6.79 -12.35
N ALA A 144 -13.40 -7.40 -13.53
CA ALA A 144 -12.59 -6.95 -14.63
C ALA A 144 -13.02 -5.52 -14.95
N ASN A 145 -12.22 -4.58 -14.57
CA ASN A 145 -12.36 -3.23 -15.08
C ASN A 145 -11.54 -3.18 -16.38
N PRO A 146 -12.16 -2.72 -17.48
CA PRO A 146 -11.54 -2.62 -18.80
C PRO A 146 -10.37 -1.64 -18.82
#